data_27ca0a842879c0b7f3a9b3ffd254f155
#
_entry.id   27ca0a842879c0b7f3a9b3ffd254f155
#
_cell.length_a   1.000
_cell.length_b   1.000
_cell.length_c   1.000
_cell.angle_alpha   90.00
_cell.angle_beta   90.00
_cell.angle_gamma   90.00
#
_symmetry.space_group_name_H-M   'P 1'
#
loop_
_entity.id
_entity.type
_entity.pdbx_description
1 polymer ?
#
loop_
_entity_poly.entity_id
_entity_poly.type
_entity_poly.pdbx_seq_one_letter_code
_entity_poly.pdbx_strand_id
1 'polypeptide(L)'
;MRRPTVKRTPITVQTSLRKPAVMLPEPTNYDVVRVAKAVGDDLRANILRVLAADSFGVQELCSIFSAAQPALSHHLKILRDADLVSPRKEGTNIFYRRSSHASHTLHSALFAAVDAQPLSSDICAQIHKLNQQRAERCQAFFANNRDVLHQQDELICPADVYLPCVMQNLPLSPQSGSCALEVGPGNGTLLLQLGERYAQVVGMDSSSTMLAATADSIAQQPATNQI
;
A
#
# COMPACT_ATOMS: atom_id res chain seq x y z
N MET A 1 0.70 19.38 -70.96
CA MET A 1 0.51 18.54 -69.78
C MET A 1 0.06 19.43 -68.59
N ARG A 2 -1.21 19.41 -68.27
CA ARG A 2 -1.76 20.19 -67.11
C ARG A 2 -1.77 19.31 -65.89
N ARG A 3 -1.15 19.79 -64.77
CA ARG A 3 -1.15 19.11 -63.47
C ARG A 3 -2.56 19.21 -62.84
N PRO A 4 -3.05 18.17 -62.19
CA PRO A 4 -4.33 18.22 -61.50
C PRO A 4 -4.21 19.05 -60.21
N THR A 5 -5.16 19.96 -60.02
CA THR A 5 -5.34 20.78 -58.84
C THR A 5 -6.03 19.96 -57.74
N VAL A 6 -5.32 19.66 -56.68
CA VAL A 6 -5.89 18.99 -55.49
C VAL A 6 -6.72 20.00 -54.71
N LYS A 7 -8.02 19.83 -54.65
CA LYS A 7 -8.91 20.58 -53.77
C LYS A 7 -8.69 20.15 -52.31
N ARG A 8 -8.12 21.01 -51.48
CA ARG A 8 -8.04 20.81 -50.04
C ARG A 8 -9.40 21.15 -49.40
N THR A 9 -10.02 20.16 -48.77
CA THR A 9 -11.21 20.34 -47.95
C THR A 9 -10.78 20.96 -46.63
N PRO A 10 -11.43 22.01 -46.12
CA PRO A 10 -11.08 22.58 -44.82
C PRO A 10 -11.48 21.64 -43.71
N ILE A 11 -10.51 21.28 -42.83
CA ILE A 11 -10.73 20.51 -41.62
C ILE A 11 -11.21 21.49 -40.54
N THR A 12 -12.52 21.43 -40.23
CA THR A 12 -13.10 22.19 -39.12
C THR A 12 -12.85 21.38 -37.84
N VAL A 13 -11.91 21.82 -36.99
CA VAL A 13 -11.72 21.26 -35.66
C VAL A 13 -12.75 21.94 -34.73
N GLN A 14 -13.83 21.27 -34.42
CA GLN A 14 -14.74 21.67 -33.34
C GLN A 14 -14.15 21.24 -31.98
N THR A 15 -13.54 22.17 -31.28
CA THR A 15 -13.11 21.98 -29.88
C THR A 15 -14.33 22.16 -28.97
N SER A 16 -15.12 21.10 -28.83
CA SER A 16 -16.15 21.04 -27.78
C SER A 16 -15.47 20.66 -26.47
N LEU A 17 -14.94 21.62 -25.74
CA LEU A 17 -14.60 21.49 -24.32
C LEU A 17 -15.91 21.40 -23.53
N ARG A 18 -16.55 20.24 -23.56
CA ARG A 18 -17.48 19.87 -22.47
C ARG A 18 -16.63 19.71 -21.23
N LYS A 19 -16.71 20.66 -20.29
CA LYS A 19 -16.27 20.46 -18.92
C LYS A 19 -16.87 19.12 -18.48
N PRO A 20 -16.07 18.20 -17.93
CA PRO A 20 -16.64 16.99 -17.34
C PRO A 20 -17.64 17.48 -16.29
N ALA A 21 -18.89 17.08 -16.41
CA ALA A 21 -19.86 17.26 -15.36
C ALA A 21 -19.25 16.61 -14.12
N VAL A 22 -19.00 17.41 -13.10
CA VAL A 22 -18.66 16.89 -11.78
C VAL A 22 -19.89 16.08 -11.38
N MET A 23 -19.83 14.77 -11.59
CA MET A 23 -20.82 13.86 -11.01
C MET A 23 -20.62 13.99 -9.50
N LEU A 24 -21.52 14.78 -8.90
CA LEU A 24 -21.68 14.71 -7.45
C LEU A 24 -22.05 13.27 -7.14
N PRO A 25 -21.33 12.60 -6.21
CA PRO A 25 -21.72 11.26 -5.82
C PRO A 25 -23.19 11.30 -5.40
N GLU A 26 -23.98 10.33 -5.88
CA GLU A 26 -25.36 10.13 -5.45
C GLU A 26 -25.43 10.24 -3.93
N PRO A 27 -26.41 10.95 -3.35
CA PRO A 27 -26.54 11.05 -1.91
C PRO A 27 -26.81 9.66 -1.35
N THR A 28 -25.75 8.98 -0.93
CA THR A 28 -25.88 7.74 -0.19
C THR A 28 -26.62 8.07 1.09
N ASN A 29 -27.78 7.47 1.29
CA ASN A 29 -28.64 7.68 2.45
C ASN A 29 -27.94 7.09 3.69
N TYR A 30 -26.91 7.82 4.22
CA TYR A 30 -26.24 7.44 5.45
C TYR A 30 -27.22 7.62 6.60
N ASP A 31 -27.51 6.52 7.23
CA ASP A 31 -28.23 6.55 8.49
C ASP A 31 -27.30 7.12 9.58
N VAL A 32 -27.34 8.43 9.76
CA VAL A 32 -26.58 9.17 10.78
C VAL A 32 -26.78 8.55 12.16
N VAL A 33 -28.00 8.07 12.45
CA VAL A 33 -28.31 7.41 13.73
C VAL A 33 -27.54 6.10 13.87
N ARG A 34 -27.42 5.31 12.80
CA ARG A 34 -26.66 4.08 12.78
C ARG A 34 -25.17 4.33 13.03
N VAL A 35 -24.61 5.31 12.34
CA VAL A 35 -23.20 5.70 12.49
C VAL A 35 -22.95 6.21 13.91
N ALA A 36 -23.78 7.12 14.43
CA ALA A 36 -23.66 7.63 15.80
C ALA A 36 -23.76 6.53 16.85
N LYS A 37 -24.72 5.59 16.72
CA LYS A 37 -24.82 4.43 17.60
C LYS A 37 -23.59 3.52 17.50
N ALA A 38 -23.02 3.35 16.32
CA ALA A 38 -21.83 2.52 16.13
C ALA A 38 -20.60 3.08 16.87
N VAL A 39 -20.43 4.40 16.96
CA VAL A 39 -19.31 5.02 17.67
C VAL A 39 -19.60 5.36 19.12
N GLY A 40 -20.85 5.30 19.57
CA GLY A 40 -21.29 5.59 20.93
C GLY A 40 -20.90 4.51 21.94
N ASP A 41 -19.72 3.91 21.82
CA ASP A 41 -19.16 2.89 22.70
C ASP A 41 -17.64 3.02 22.70
N ASP A 42 -17.03 3.04 23.88
CA ASP A 42 -15.59 3.32 24.06
C ASP A 42 -14.70 2.28 23.35
N LEU A 43 -15.08 0.99 23.41
CA LEU A 43 -14.30 -0.05 22.73
C LEU A 43 -14.35 0.13 21.22
N ARG A 44 -15.51 0.43 20.64
CA ARG A 44 -15.64 0.66 19.20
C ARG A 44 -14.89 1.91 18.74
N ALA A 45 -14.93 2.99 19.53
CA ALA A 45 -14.12 4.17 19.25
C ALA A 45 -12.61 3.86 19.29
N ASN A 46 -12.17 3.06 20.27
CA ASN A 46 -10.77 2.63 20.38
C ASN A 46 -10.37 1.69 19.21
N ILE A 47 -11.25 0.77 18.79
CA ILE A 47 -11.02 -0.06 17.60
C ILE A 47 -10.79 0.83 16.37
N LEU A 48 -11.61 1.85 16.17
CA LEU A 48 -11.41 2.79 15.05
C LEU A 48 -10.08 3.53 15.15
N ARG A 49 -9.63 3.96 16.35
CA ARG A 49 -8.31 4.59 16.53
C ARG A 49 -7.17 3.64 16.17
N VAL A 50 -7.22 2.40 16.65
CA VAL A 50 -6.22 1.37 16.33
C VAL A 50 -6.16 1.11 14.83
N LEU A 51 -7.30 1.06 14.16
CA LEU A 51 -7.41 0.84 12.71
C LEU A 51 -7.10 2.08 11.86
N ALA A 52 -6.66 3.19 12.46
CA ALA A 52 -6.31 4.40 11.73
C ALA A 52 -5.05 4.25 10.86
N ALA A 53 -4.04 3.58 11.40
CA ALA A 53 -2.72 3.49 10.80
C ALA A 53 -2.44 2.15 10.12
N ASP A 54 -3.13 1.07 10.55
CA ASP A 54 -2.84 -0.28 10.06
C ASP A 54 -4.10 -1.16 10.05
N SER A 55 -3.98 -2.34 9.44
CA SER A 55 -4.99 -3.40 9.46
C SER A 55 -4.61 -4.49 10.48
N PHE A 56 -5.62 -4.98 11.21
CA PHE A 56 -5.42 -6.00 12.23
C PHE A 56 -6.40 -7.15 12.06
N GLY A 57 -5.90 -8.37 12.31
CA GLY A 57 -6.72 -9.57 12.39
C GLY A 57 -7.56 -9.60 13.68
N VAL A 58 -8.63 -10.40 13.69
CA VAL A 58 -9.51 -10.51 14.88
C VAL A 58 -8.72 -10.94 16.11
N GLN A 59 -7.81 -11.90 15.99
CA GLN A 59 -6.99 -12.39 17.12
C GLN A 59 -6.04 -11.31 17.63
N GLU A 60 -5.49 -10.50 16.74
CA GLU A 60 -4.62 -9.39 17.10
C GLU A 60 -5.39 -8.30 17.85
N LEU A 61 -6.59 -7.97 17.39
CA LEU A 61 -7.47 -7.05 18.09
C LEU A 61 -7.90 -7.60 19.46
N CYS A 62 -8.16 -8.92 19.57
CA CYS A 62 -8.40 -9.55 20.86
C CYS A 62 -7.23 -9.36 21.82
N SER A 63 -6.00 -9.49 21.33
CA SER A 63 -4.78 -9.31 22.14
C SER A 63 -4.59 -7.83 22.54
N ILE A 64 -4.81 -6.90 21.62
CA ILE A 64 -4.68 -5.46 21.86
C ILE A 64 -5.65 -4.99 22.95
N PHE A 65 -6.92 -5.45 22.88
CA PHE A 65 -7.98 -5.02 23.80
C PHE A 65 -8.20 -5.95 24.99
N SER A 66 -7.43 -7.03 25.09
CA SER A 66 -7.64 -8.09 26.11
C SER A 66 -9.10 -8.57 26.16
N ALA A 67 -9.74 -8.68 24.98
CA ALA A 67 -11.14 -8.98 24.82
C ALA A 67 -11.37 -10.38 24.25
N ALA A 68 -12.47 -11.03 24.69
CA ALA A 68 -12.87 -12.30 24.13
C ALA A 68 -13.34 -12.16 22.67
N GLN A 69 -12.96 -13.12 21.81
CA GLN A 69 -13.26 -13.07 20.38
C GLN A 69 -14.75 -12.89 20.05
N PRO A 70 -15.73 -13.56 20.74
CA PRO A 70 -17.13 -13.35 20.43
C PRO A 70 -17.59 -11.90 20.66
N ALA A 71 -17.14 -11.27 21.76
CA ALA A 71 -17.46 -9.88 22.07
C ALA A 71 -16.86 -8.93 21.03
N LEU A 72 -15.56 -9.10 20.71
CA LEU A 72 -14.90 -8.28 19.71
C LEU A 72 -15.53 -8.43 18.32
N SER A 73 -15.87 -9.65 17.92
CA SER A 73 -16.55 -9.92 16.65
C SER A 73 -17.90 -9.22 16.56
N HIS A 74 -18.63 -9.12 17.68
CA HIS A 74 -19.89 -8.36 17.76
C HIS A 74 -19.65 -6.85 17.53
N HIS A 75 -18.64 -6.25 18.18
CA HIS A 75 -18.28 -4.84 17.96
C HIS A 75 -17.83 -4.58 16.53
N LEU A 76 -17.02 -5.45 15.94
CA LEU A 76 -16.59 -5.35 14.54
C LEU A 76 -17.76 -5.46 13.56
N LYS A 77 -18.76 -6.33 13.86
CA LYS A 77 -19.98 -6.42 13.07
C LYS A 77 -20.76 -5.10 13.08
N ILE A 78 -20.94 -4.47 14.24
CA ILE A 78 -21.64 -3.18 14.37
C ILE A 78 -20.91 -2.09 13.54
N LEU A 79 -19.58 -2.03 13.67
CA LEU A 79 -18.77 -1.06 12.91
C LEU A 79 -18.85 -1.31 11.39
N ARG A 80 -18.82 -2.58 10.96
CA ARG A 80 -18.97 -2.97 9.56
C ARG A 80 -20.34 -2.62 9.02
N ASP A 81 -21.39 -2.95 9.77
CA ASP A 81 -22.78 -2.69 9.37
C ASP A 81 -23.06 -1.16 9.29
N ALA A 82 -22.25 -0.32 9.96
CA ALA A 82 -22.24 1.15 9.84
C ALA A 82 -21.24 1.66 8.78
N ASP A 83 -20.62 0.77 8.00
CA ASP A 83 -19.61 1.09 6.97
C ASP A 83 -18.39 1.87 7.48
N LEU A 84 -18.06 1.72 8.77
CA LEU A 84 -16.90 2.36 9.39
C LEU A 84 -15.62 1.52 9.28
N VAL A 85 -15.76 0.20 9.13
CA VAL A 85 -14.65 -0.72 8.90
C VAL A 85 -14.96 -1.67 7.75
N SER A 86 -13.93 -2.05 7.02
CA SER A 86 -14.02 -3.04 5.94
C SER A 86 -13.17 -4.28 6.27
N PRO A 87 -13.73 -5.50 6.16
CA PRO A 87 -12.97 -6.73 6.28
C PRO A 87 -12.26 -7.05 4.97
N ARG A 88 -11.04 -7.60 5.07
CA ARG A 88 -10.30 -8.21 3.97
C ARG A 88 -9.89 -9.62 4.36
N LYS A 89 -10.25 -10.60 3.53
CA LYS A 89 -9.85 -11.99 3.76
C LYS A 89 -8.46 -12.23 3.17
N GLU A 90 -7.56 -12.79 3.98
CA GLU A 90 -6.23 -13.23 3.57
C GLU A 90 -6.03 -14.68 4.03
N GLY A 91 -6.09 -15.61 3.10
CA GLY A 91 -6.11 -17.03 3.41
C GLY A 91 -7.28 -17.40 4.33
N THR A 92 -7.00 -17.91 5.51
CA THR A 92 -7.98 -18.26 6.56
C THR A 92 -8.29 -17.10 7.51
N ASN A 93 -7.51 -16.01 7.46
CA ASN A 93 -7.62 -14.89 8.39
C ASN A 93 -8.48 -13.76 7.80
N ILE A 94 -9.16 -13.04 8.68
CA ILE A 94 -9.91 -11.83 8.33
C ILE A 94 -9.23 -10.65 9.03
N PHE A 95 -8.73 -9.72 8.23
CA PHE A 95 -8.17 -8.45 8.68
C PHE A 95 -9.21 -7.34 8.54
N TYR A 96 -9.19 -6.41 9.47
CA TYR A 96 -10.05 -5.24 9.46
C TYR A 96 -9.22 -3.98 9.30
N ARG A 97 -9.74 -3.03 8.55
CA ARG A 97 -9.21 -1.66 8.42
C ARG A 97 -10.36 -0.67 8.45
N ARG A 98 -10.07 0.61 8.63
CA ARG A 98 -11.08 1.65 8.39
C ARG A 98 -11.58 1.59 6.96
N SER A 99 -12.87 1.86 6.78
CA SER A 99 -13.47 1.96 5.45
C SER A 99 -12.83 3.10 4.66
N SER A 100 -12.41 2.82 3.42
CA SER A 100 -11.84 3.83 2.51
C SER A 100 -12.90 4.75 1.89
N HIS A 101 -14.18 4.49 2.12
CA HIS A 101 -15.30 5.35 1.70
C HIS A 101 -15.40 6.63 2.53
N ALA A 102 -14.30 7.04 3.18
CA ALA A 102 -14.14 8.32 3.88
C ALA A 102 -14.30 9.58 3.00
N SER A 103 -14.67 9.42 1.71
CA SER A 103 -15.09 10.53 0.85
C SER A 103 -16.39 11.20 1.30
N HIS A 104 -17.09 10.59 2.28
CA HIS A 104 -18.25 11.19 2.89
C HIS A 104 -17.87 12.08 4.07
N THR A 105 -18.30 13.33 4.02
CA THR A 105 -18.02 14.38 5.02
C THR A 105 -18.27 13.91 6.46
N LEU A 106 -19.32 13.09 6.66
CA LEU A 106 -19.64 12.54 7.99
C LEU A 106 -18.56 11.59 8.52
N HIS A 107 -18.11 10.63 7.70
CA HIS A 107 -17.07 9.68 8.13
C HIS A 107 -15.74 10.37 8.38
N SER A 108 -15.35 11.32 7.51
CA SER A 108 -14.12 12.10 7.70
C SER A 108 -14.14 12.92 8.99
N ALA A 109 -15.25 13.61 9.27
CA ALA A 109 -15.43 14.39 10.48
C ALA A 109 -15.43 13.49 11.74
N LEU A 110 -16.10 12.34 11.65
CA LEU A 110 -16.12 11.35 12.72
C LEU A 110 -14.73 10.79 13.01
N PHE A 111 -13.98 10.36 11.99
CA PHE A 111 -12.63 9.83 12.17
C PHE A 111 -11.71 10.90 12.74
N ALA A 112 -11.79 12.15 12.28
CA ALA A 112 -11.03 13.25 12.86
C ALA A 112 -11.36 13.46 14.35
N ALA A 113 -12.64 13.41 14.74
CA ALA A 113 -13.05 13.52 16.13
C ALA A 113 -12.58 12.34 16.99
N VAL A 114 -12.62 11.13 16.47
CA VAL A 114 -12.12 9.92 17.13
C VAL A 114 -10.61 9.99 17.32
N ASP A 115 -9.87 10.45 16.30
CA ASP A 115 -8.40 10.54 16.31
C ASP A 115 -7.88 11.68 17.19
N ALA A 116 -8.69 12.69 17.48
CA ALA A 116 -8.33 13.76 18.38
C ALA A 116 -8.10 13.30 19.84
N GLN A 117 -8.57 12.10 20.20
CA GLN A 117 -8.34 11.51 21.50
C GLN A 117 -7.20 10.48 21.44
N PRO A 118 -6.19 10.56 22.34
CA PRO A 118 -5.09 9.61 22.36
C PRO A 118 -5.58 8.21 22.79
N LEU A 119 -4.89 7.19 22.29
CA LEU A 119 -5.00 5.83 22.83
C LEU A 119 -4.38 5.76 24.24
N SER A 120 -4.87 4.85 25.08
CA SER A 120 -4.24 4.60 26.37
C SER A 120 -2.82 4.01 26.18
N SER A 121 -1.97 4.23 27.22
CA SER A 121 -0.61 3.66 27.24
C SER A 121 -0.60 2.15 27.06
N ASP A 122 -1.58 1.45 27.63
CA ASP A 122 -1.67 0.00 27.58
C ASP A 122 -1.99 -0.50 26.15
N ILE A 123 -2.91 0.15 25.47
CA ILE A 123 -3.21 -0.16 24.06
C ILE A 123 -1.99 0.10 23.19
N CYS A 124 -1.31 1.24 23.38
CA CYS A 124 -0.08 1.56 22.65
C CYS A 124 1.02 0.50 22.88
N ALA A 125 1.20 0.06 24.12
CA ALA A 125 2.16 -1.00 24.45
C ALA A 125 1.83 -2.33 23.78
N GLN A 126 0.54 -2.73 23.73
CA GLN A 126 0.12 -3.95 23.06
C GLN A 126 0.33 -3.88 21.53
N ILE A 127 0.05 -2.73 20.91
CA ILE A 127 0.31 -2.50 19.49
C ILE A 127 1.83 -2.61 19.21
N HIS A 128 2.66 -1.98 20.04
CA HIS A 128 4.11 -2.05 19.89
C HIS A 128 4.64 -3.49 19.97
N LYS A 129 4.20 -4.22 20.99
CA LYS A 129 4.55 -5.65 21.16
C LYS A 129 4.13 -6.50 19.95
N LEU A 130 2.92 -6.28 19.45
CA LEU A 130 2.42 -7.00 18.27
C LEU A 130 3.26 -6.70 17.02
N ASN A 131 3.59 -5.44 16.79
CA ASN A 131 4.41 -5.03 15.64
C ASN A 131 5.82 -5.62 15.73
N GLN A 132 6.41 -5.68 16.92
CA GLN A 132 7.68 -6.36 17.15
C GLN A 132 7.57 -7.86 16.81
N GLN A 133 6.53 -8.55 17.27
CA GLN A 133 6.30 -9.96 16.93
C GLN A 133 6.09 -10.19 15.43
N ARG A 134 5.40 -9.28 14.75
CA ARG A 134 5.25 -9.33 13.28
C ARG A 134 6.60 -9.18 12.59
N ALA A 135 7.42 -8.22 13.02
CA ALA A 135 8.76 -8.01 12.48
C ALA A 135 9.68 -9.23 12.69
N GLU A 136 9.67 -9.79 13.90
CA GLU A 136 10.45 -11.00 14.23
C GLU A 136 10.03 -12.21 13.37
N ARG A 137 8.72 -12.43 13.18
CA ARG A 137 8.20 -13.49 12.29
C ARG A 137 8.60 -13.28 10.84
N CYS A 138 8.53 -12.05 10.36
CA CYS A 138 8.93 -11.69 9.01
C CYS A 138 10.43 -11.98 8.80
N GLN A 139 11.28 -11.52 9.72
CA GLN A 139 12.73 -11.78 9.67
C GLN A 139 13.05 -13.28 9.71
N ALA A 140 12.41 -14.03 10.61
CA ALA A 140 12.60 -15.49 10.71
C ALA A 140 12.15 -16.20 9.42
N PHE A 141 11.05 -15.77 8.82
CA PHE A 141 10.56 -16.32 7.56
C PHE A 141 11.58 -16.12 6.43
N PHE A 142 12.09 -14.91 6.23
CA PHE A 142 13.09 -14.63 5.20
C PHE A 142 14.43 -15.30 5.48
N ALA A 143 14.86 -15.38 6.74
CA ALA A 143 16.10 -16.11 7.09
C ALA A 143 16.02 -17.60 6.76
N ASN A 144 14.86 -18.23 7.00
CA ASN A 144 14.69 -19.68 6.82
C ASN A 144 14.30 -20.11 5.40
N ASN A 145 13.82 -19.18 4.56
CA ASN A 145 13.28 -19.50 3.24
C ASN A 145 14.02 -18.80 2.09
N ARG A 146 15.22 -18.28 2.33
CA ARG A 146 15.98 -17.49 1.37
C ARG A 146 16.15 -18.20 0.02
N ASP A 147 16.62 -19.45 0.04
CA ASP A 147 16.90 -20.21 -1.17
C ASP A 147 15.63 -20.55 -1.96
N VAL A 148 14.53 -20.83 -1.24
CA VAL A 148 13.23 -21.12 -1.84
C VAL A 148 12.64 -19.88 -2.51
N LEU A 149 12.80 -18.70 -1.90
CA LEU A 149 12.31 -17.43 -2.45
C LEU A 149 13.06 -17.06 -3.74
N HIS A 150 14.39 -17.23 -3.77
CA HIS A 150 15.16 -17.01 -5.00
C HIS A 150 14.73 -17.93 -6.14
N GLN A 151 14.43 -19.20 -5.87
CA GLN A 151 13.92 -20.12 -6.88
C GLN A 151 12.51 -19.79 -7.34
N GLN A 152 11.66 -19.24 -6.47
CA GLN A 152 10.29 -18.88 -6.81
C GLN A 152 10.20 -17.59 -7.63
N ASP A 153 11.08 -16.62 -7.43
CA ASP A 153 11.12 -15.39 -8.22
C ASP A 153 11.36 -15.70 -9.70
N GLU A 154 12.22 -16.65 -10.00
CA GLU A 154 12.46 -17.13 -11.38
C GLU A 154 11.26 -17.84 -12.00
N LEU A 155 10.42 -18.50 -11.18
CA LEU A 155 9.23 -19.24 -11.65
C LEU A 155 8.04 -18.35 -11.97
N ILE A 156 7.91 -17.18 -11.31
CA ILE A 156 6.76 -16.29 -11.50
C ILE A 156 6.96 -15.41 -12.75
N CYS A 157 8.08 -14.72 -12.82
CA CYS A 157 8.45 -13.90 -13.97
C CYS A 157 9.97 -13.62 -13.93
N PRO A 158 10.77 -14.21 -14.83
CA PRO A 158 12.20 -13.96 -14.87
C PRO A 158 12.51 -12.47 -15.05
N ALA A 159 13.61 -12.02 -14.46
CA ALA A 159 14.02 -10.61 -14.48
C ALA A 159 14.23 -10.07 -15.90
N ASP A 160 14.76 -10.86 -16.80
CA ASP A 160 14.96 -10.52 -18.21
C ASP A 160 13.66 -10.23 -18.98
N VAL A 161 12.52 -10.74 -18.49
CA VAL A 161 11.20 -10.50 -19.08
C VAL A 161 10.60 -9.16 -18.61
N TYR A 162 10.60 -8.86 -17.31
CA TYR A 162 9.91 -7.67 -16.81
C TYR A 162 10.80 -6.42 -16.72
N LEU A 163 12.11 -6.56 -16.48
CA LEU A 163 13.02 -5.43 -16.34
C LEU A 163 13.04 -4.49 -17.55
N PRO A 164 13.06 -4.96 -18.82
CA PRO A 164 12.98 -4.07 -19.95
C PRO A 164 11.74 -3.19 -19.95
N CYS A 165 10.59 -3.77 -19.54
CA CYS A 165 9.34 -3.02 -19.42
C CYS A 165 9.40 -1.95 -18.32
N VAL A 166 9.96 -2.29 -17.16
CA VAL A 166 10.18 -1.34 -16.06
C VAL A 166 11.09 -0.20 -16.53
N MET A 167 12.24 -0.53 -17.13
CA MET A 167 13.22 0.45 -17.56
C MET A 167 12.70 1.36 -18.68
N GLN A 168 11.84 0.89 -19.56
CA GLN A 168 11.20 1.70 -20.60
C GLN A 168 10.19 2.71 -20.04
N ASN A 169 9.54 2.40 -18.93
CA ASN A 169 8.54 3.28 -18.30
C ASN A 169 9.12 4.25 -17.28
N LEU A 170 10.40 4.13 -16.96
CA LEU A 170 11.10 5.10 -16.11
C LEU A 170 11.55 6.33 -16.92
N PRO A 171 11.64 7.52 -16.31
CA PRO A 171 12.10 8.74 -16.98
C PRO A 171 13.44 8.53 -17.70
N LEU A 172 13.49 8.88 -19.00
CA LEU A 172 14.67 8.66 -19.85
C LEU A 172 15.85 9.58 -19.53
N SER A 173 15.60 10.71 -18.90
CA SER A 173 16.62 11.70 -18.55
C SER A 173 16.38 12.20 -17.13
N PRO A 174 16.88 11.50 -16.13
CA PRO A 174 16.85 12.01 -14.78
C PRO A 174 17.62 13.32 -14.71
N GLN A 175 17.05 14.34 -14.08
CA GLN A 175 17.73 15.59 -13.83
C GLN A 175 18.97 15.34 -12.97
N SER A 176 20.00 16.18 -13.14
CA SER A 176 21.22 16.11 -12.32
C SER A 176 20.85 16.06 -10.83
N GLY A 177 21.32 15.01 -10.13
CA GLY A 177 21.00 14.77 -8.72
C GLY A 177 19.74 13.94 -8.47
N SER A 178 19.13 13.34 -9.50
CA SER A 178 17.99 12.42 -9.32
C SER A 178 18.38 11.15 -8.56
N CYS A 179 17.49 10.72 -7.66
CA CYS A 179 17.62 9.51 -6.86
C CYS A 179 16.52 8.52 -7.23
N ALA A 180 16.86 7.23 -7.32
CA ALA A 180 15.92 6.14 -7.43
C ALA A 180 15.85 5.36 -6.10
N LEU A 181 14.64 4.95 -5.70
CA LEU A 181 14.41 4.12 -4.53
C LEU A 181 13.71 2.82 -4.96
N GLU A 182 14.30 1.70 -4.59
CA GLU A 182 13.69 0.37 -4.74
C GLU A 182 13.35 -0.20 -3.37
N VAL A 183 12.11 -0.66 -3.20
CA VAL A 183 11.63 -1.31 -1.98
C VAL A 183 11.55 -2.81 -2.23
N GLY A 184 12.25 -3.61 -1.40
CA GLY A 184 12.37 -5.05 -1.58
C GLY A 184 13.29 -5.43 -2.73
N PRO A 185 14.58 -5.03 -2.72
CA PRO A 185 15.48 -5.17 -3.87
C PRO A 185 15.86 -6.62 -4.23
N GLY A 186 15.50 -7.59 -3.40
CA GLY A 186 15.75 -9.00 -3.65
C GLY A 186 17.23 -9.29 -3.94
N ASN A 187 17.54 -9.78 -5.14
CA ASN A 187 18.92 -10.05 -5.58
C ASN A 187 19.67 -8.81 -6.11
N GLY A 188 19.03 -7.62 -6.15
CA GLY A 188 19.64 -6.37 -6.58
C GLY A 188 19.74 -6.14 -8.08
N THR A 189 19.15 -7.01 -8.91
CA THR A 189 19.25 -6.89 -10.37
C THR A 189 18.71 -5.57 -10.89
N LEU A 190 17.56 -5.10 -10.37
CA LEU A 190 17.00 -3.79 -10.75
C LEU A 190 17.84 -2.63 -10.21
N LEU A 191 18.38 -2.73 -8.97
CA LEU A 191 19.29 -1.71 -8.41
C LEU A 191 20.48 -1.44 -9.32
N LEU A 192 21.09 -2.48 -9.89
CA LEU A 192 22.21 -2.35 -10.81
C LEU A 192 21.81 -1.58 -12.09
N GLN A 193 20.67 -1.94 -12.70
CA GLN A 193 20.17 -1.26 -13.87
C GLN A 193 19.77 0.20 -13.59
N LEU A 194 19.22 0.47 -12.40
CA LEU A 194 18.92 1.83 -11.96
C LEU A 194 20.22 2.63 -11.78
N GLY A 195 21.31 2.00 -11.28
CA GLY A 195 22.63 2.62 -11.11
C GLY A 195 23.25 3.11 -12.41
N GLU A 196 22.92 2.50 -13.55
CA GLU A 196 23.36 2.98 -14.88
C GLU A 196 22.64 4.27 -15.33
N ARG A 197 21.50 4.58 -14.71
CA ARG A 197 20.63 5.68 -15.14
C ARG A 197 20.56 6.83 -14.14
N TYR A 198 20.64 6.54 -12.84
CA TYR A 198 20.45 7.50 -11.76
C TYR A 198 21.76 7.75 -11.02
N ALA A 199 21.97 9.01 -10.59
CA ALA A 199 23.17 9.39 -9.86
C ALA A 199 23.26 8.77 -8.46
N GLN A 200 22.11 8.47 -7.87
CA GLN A 200 22.00 7.79 -6.59
C GLN A 200 20.88 6.76 -6.64
N VAL A 201 21.14 5.57 -6.14
CA VAL A 201 20.15 4.50 -6.00
C VAL A 201 20.15 3.99 -4.58
N VAL A 202 18.95 3.85 -4.00
CA VAL A 202 18.76 3.39 -2.62
C VAL A 202 17.90 2.14 -2.66
N GLY A 203 18.40 1.03 -2.11
CA GLY A 203 17.63 -0.17 -1.83
C GLY A 203 17.12 -0.14 -0.38
N MET A 204 15.85 -0.45 -0.16
CA MET A 204 15.24 -0.55 1.17
C MET A 204 14.55 -1.88 1.33
N ASP A 205 14.81 -2.55 2.47
CA ASP A 205 14.13 -3.79 2.87
C ASP A 205 13.89 -3.77 4.38
N SER A 206 12.83 -4.44 4.83
CA SER A 206 12.55 -4.65 6.25
C SER A 206 13.47 -5.69 6.89
N SER A 207 14.11 -6.54 6.10
CA SER A 207 15.04 -7.60 6.53
C SER A 207 16.48 -7.17 6.29
N SER A 208 17.25 -6.98 7.37
CA SER A 208 18.70 -6.74 7.30
C SER A 208 19.46 -7.90 6.63
N THR A 209 18.97 -9.13 6.80
CA THR A 209 19.52 -10.33 6.14
C THR A 209 19.36 -10.27 4.62
N MET A 210 18.18 -9.78 4.14
CA MET A 210 17.95 -9.60 2.70
C MET A 210 18.83 -8.47 2.14
N LEU A 211 18.98 -7.36 2.85
CA LEU A 211 19.87 -6.27 2.43
C LEU A 211 21.32 -6.71 2.34
N ALA A 212 21.80 -7.48 3.31
CA ALA A 212 23.16 -8.04 3.25
C ALA A 212 23.32 -8.96 2.03
N ALA A 213 22.32 -9.84 1.77
CA ALA A 213 22.32 -10.70 0.60
C ALA A 213 22.31 -9.93 -0.73
N THR A 214 21.52 -8.85 -0.81
CA THR A 214 21.50 -7.94 -1.96
C THR A 214 22.88 -7.32 -2.18
N ALA A 215 23.53 -6.82 -1.12
CA ALA A 215 24.85 -6.23 -1.19
C ALA A 215 25.91 -7.24 -1.67
N ASP A 216 25.89 -8.47 -1.12
CA ASP A 216 26.78 -9.56 -1.55
C ASP A 216 26.56 -9.93 -3.02
N SER A 217 25.31 -10.01 -3.46
CA SER A 217 24.97 -10.32 -4.85
C SER A 217 25.47 -9.24 -5.81
N ILE A 218 25.29 -7.97 -5.45
CA ILE A 218 25.78 -6.82 -6.24
C ILE A 218 27.32 -6.85 -6.31
N ALA A 219 28.00 -7.12 -5.19
CA ALA A 219 29.46 -7.16 -5.14
C ALA A 219 30.08 -8.32 -5.97
N GLN A 220 29.31 -9.40 -6.19
CA GLN A 220 29.77 -10.54 -7.00
C GLN A 220 29.51 -10.36 -8.49
N GLN A 221 28.68 -9.40 -8.90
CA GLN A 221 28.48 -9.13 -10.32
C GLN A 221 29.66 -8.32 -10.86
N PRO A 222 30.26 -8.72 -11.99
CA PRO A 222 31.35 -7.97 -12.57
C PRO A 222 30.85 -6.56 -12.90
N ALA A 223 31.63 -5.55 -12.47
CA ALA A 223 31.35 -4.15 -12.80
C ALA A 223 31.22 -4.05 -14.34
N THR A 224 30.00 -3.91 -14.82
CA THR A 224 29.76 -3.73 -16.24
C THR A 224 30.20 -2.32 -16.59
N ASN A 225 31.47 -2.25 -17.02
CA ASN A 225 32.13 -1.15 -17.74
C ASN A 225 31.93 0.29 -17.23
N GLN A 226 32.93 0.73 -16.46
CA GLN A 226 33.49 2.07 -16.69
C GLN A 226 33.97 2.11 -18.17
N ILE A 227 33.21 2.77 -19.05
CA ILE A 227 33.69 3.37 -20.25
C ILE A 227 33.37 4.87 -20.20
#